data_7bab86703d62118be1553d3d1493e745
#
_entry.id   7bab86703d62118be1553d3d1493e745
#
_cell.length_a   1.000
_cell.length_b   1.000
_cell.length_c   1.000
_cell.angle_alpha   90.00
_cell.angle_beta   90.00
_cell.angle_gamma   90.00
#
_symmetry.space_group_name_H-M   'P 1'
#
loop_
_entity.id
_entity.type
_entity.pdbx_description
1 polymer ?
#
loop_
_entity_poly.entity_id
_entity_poly.type
_entity_poly.pdbx_seq_one_letter_code
_entity_poly.pdbx_strand_id
1 'polypeptide(L)'
;ERQMSDALQITLINRQQAWHDIQAQVFPFLRQVLQGGGMWELLIRRRKRTKAQNRRYWGGGVLAQIAHQAVVNSRKFDAEMWHEQFKRAFIGVIELPNGDVIGKSSTDLSTKEFCEFCDKVEAYAATELGVTFYDLAPHHQDTEARRPARKREMEAA
;
A
#
# COMPACT_ATOMS: atom_id res chain seq x y z
N GLU A 1 -30.34 -5.88 22.25
CA GLU A 1 -29.49 -6.93 21.61
C GLU A 1 -28.34 -6.23 20.87
N ARG A 2 -27.13 -6.25 21.46
CA ARG A 2 -25.94 -5.79 20.75
C ARG A 2 -25.57 -6.86 19.74
N GLN A 3 -25.70 -6.54 18.46
CA GLN A 3 -25.11 -7.35 17.40
C GLN A 3 -23.61 -7.50 17.70
N MET A 4 -23.20 -8.71 18.05
CA MET A 4 -21.80 -9.06 18.22
C MET A 4 -21.11 -8.95 16.86
N SER A 5 -20.07 -8.18 16.79
CA SER A 5 -19.25 -8.10 15.58
C SER A 5 -18.55 -9.45 15.41
N ASP A 6 -18.81 -10.14 14.29
CA ASP A 6 -18.20 -11.43 13.97
C ASP A 6 -16.72 -11.32 13.58
N ALA A 7 -16.15 -10.13 13.63
CA ALA A 7 -14.75 -9.90 13.28
C ALA A 7 -14.14 -8.74 14.09
N LEU A 8 -12.90 -8.94 14.54
CA LEU A 8 -12.06 -7.91 15.11
C LEU A 8 -10.91 -7.62 14.15
N GLN A 9 -10.79 -6.35 13.72
CA GLN A 9 -9.65 -5.91 12.92
C GLN A 9 -8.87 -4.83 13.67
N ILE A 10 -7.58 -5.07 13.90
CA ILE A 10 -6.67 -4.10 14.51
C ILE A 10 -5.46 -3.88 13.60
N THR A 11 -4.83 -2.72 13.71
CA THR A 11 -3.61 -2.40 12.98
C THR A 11 -2.44 -2.30 13.95
N LEU A 12 -1.48 -3.19 13.81
CA LEU A 12 -0.26 -3.22 14.63
C LEU A 12 0.82 -2.34 13.97
N ILE A 13 1.17 -1.22 14.57
CA ILE A 13 2.07 -0.21 14.00
C ILE A 13 3.50 -0.38 14.52
N ASN A 14 3.64 -0.48 15.83
CA ASN A 14 4.94 -0.67 16.48
C ASN A 14 4.81 -1.68 17.63
N ARG A 15 5.95 -2.14 18.16
CA ARG A 15 5.98 -3.20 19.16
C ARG A 15 5.19 -2.84 20.43
N GLN A 16 5.33 -1.63 20.92
CA GLN A 16 4.71 -1.21 22.18
C GLN A 16 3.20 -1.09 22.05
N GLN A 17 2.72 -0.41 21.00
CA GLN A 17 1.29 -0.28 20.71
C GLN A 17 0.66 -1.64 20.37
N ALA A 18 1.35 -2.45 19.55
CA ALA A 18 0.87 -3.77 19.19
C ALA A 18 0.61 -4.64 20.43
N TRP A 19 1.53 -4.62 21.39
CA TRP A 19 1.38 -5.38 22.62
C TRP A 19 0.20 -4.90 23.48
N HIS A 20 0.05 -3.59 23.62
CA HIS A 20 -1.07 -2.98 24.30
C HIS A 20 -2.43 -3.36 23.65
N ASP A 21 -2.52 -3.22 22.32
CA ASP A 21 -3.76 -3.51 21.59
C ASP A 21 -4.12 -5.00 21.61
N ILE A 22 -3.11 -5.89 21.55
CA ILE A 22 -3.33 -7.33 21.70
C ILE A 22 -3.93 -7.64 23.08
N GLN A 23 -3.37 -7.07 24.13
CA GLN A 23 -3.86 -7.28 25.50
C GLN A 23 -5.25 -6.68 25.73
N ALA A 24 -5.47 -5.46 25.24
CA ALA A 24 -6.69 -4.71 25.51
C ALA A 24 -7.88 -5.11 24.62
N GLN A 25 -7.63 -5.59 23.41
CA GLN A 25 -8.68 -5.84 22.42
C GLN A 25 -8.72 -7.30 21.94
N VAL A 26 -7.56 -7.88 21.58
CA VAL A 26 -7.54 -9.23 20.97
C VAL A 26 -7.86 -10.30 22.01
N PHE A 27 -7.24 -10.29 23.16
CA PHE A 27 -7.49 -11.31 24.19
C PHE A 27 -8.92 -11.28 24.73
N PRO A 28 -9.55 -10.14 25.04
CA PRO A 28 -10.96 -10.10 25.41
C PRO A 28 -11.88 -10.62 24.31
N PHE A 29 -11.62 -10.22 23.06
CA PHE A 29 -12.40 -10.72 21.92
C PHE A 29 -12.28 -12.23 21.76
N LEU A 30 -11.05 -12.78 21.79
CA LEU A 30 -10.83 -14.24 21.71
C LEU A 30 -11.55 -14.99 22.84
N ARG A 31 -11.50 -14.50 24.07
CA ARG A 31 -12.23 -15.12 25.19
C ARG A 31 -13.73 -15.17 24.91
N GLN A 32 -14.29 -14.11 24.39
CA GLN A 32 -15.72 -14.01 24.11
C GLN A 32 -16.14 -14.97 22.99
N VAL A 33 -15.43 -14.98 21.86
CA VAL A 33 -15.81 -15.84 20.72
C VAL A 33 -15.61 -17.31 20.99
N LEU A 34 -14.56 -17.68 21.74
CA LEU A 34 -14.31 -19.09 22.13
C LEU A 34 -15.34 -19.64 23.13
N GLN A 35 -15.94 -18.77 23.93
CA GLN A 35 -17.06 -19.21 24.85
C GLN A 35 -18.33 -19.51 24.04
N GLY A 36 -18.57 -18.85 22.93
CA GLY A 36 -19.72 -19.07 22.06
C GLY A 36 -19.65 -20.34 21.21
N GLY A 37 -18.50 -21.01 21.18
CA GLY A 37 -18.25 -22.17 20.32
C GLY A 37 -18.03 -21.78 18.85
N GLY A 38 -17.90 -22.78 17.98
CA GLY A 38 -17.66 -22.58 16.56
C GLY A 38 -16.17 -22.69 16.16
N MET A 39 -15.91 -22.63 14.85
CA MET A 39 -14.55 -22.59 14.30
C MET A 39 -14.16 -21.17 14.00
N TRP A 40 -13.00 -20.75 14.51
CA TRP A 40 -12.48 -19.39 14.33
C TRP A 40 -11.10 -19.44 13.68
N GLU A 41 -10.83 -18.49 12.79
CA GLU A 41 -9.55 -18.33 12.15
C GLU A 41 -8.89 -17.02 12.60
N LEU A 42 -7.63 -17.09 13.03
CA LEU A 42 -6.80 -15.91 13.32
C LEU A 42 -5.88 -15.65 12.14
N LEU A 43 -6.12 -14.55 11.41
CA LEU A 43 -5.32 -14.15 10.26
C LEU A 43 -4.43 -12.94 10.58
N ILE A 44 -3.12 -13.14 10.55
CA ILE A 44 -2.12 -12.07 10.65
C ILE A 44 -1.50 -11.85 9.28
N ARG A 45 -1.69 -10.66 8.72
CA ARG A 45 -1.16 -10.31 7.40
C ARG A 45 -0.53 -8.92 7.39
N ARG A 46 0.44 -8.71 6.51
CA ARG A 46 0.94 -7.35 6.25
C ARG A 46 -0.20 -6.47 5.73
N ARG A 47 -0.24 -5.24 6.23
CA ARG A 47 -1.16 -4.23 5.68
C ARG A 47 -0.82 -4.01 4.20
N LYS A 48 -1.80 -4.18 3.34
CA LYS A 48 -1.66 -3.83 1.93
C LYS A 48 -1.55 -2.32 1.79
N ARG A 49 -0.87 -1.86 0.73
CA ARG A 49 -0.79 -0.44 0.36
C ARG A 49 -2.19 0.19 0.31
N THR A 50 -2.27 1.47 0.62
CA THR A 50 -3.54 2.17 0.67
C THR A 50 -4.11 2.42 -0.73
N LYS A 51 -5.46 2.61 -0.82
CA LYS A 51 -6.11 3.02 -2.06
C LYS A 51 -5.56 4.35 -2.59
N ALA A 52 -5.14 5.25 -1.70
CA ALA A 52 -4.53 6.53 -2.07
C ALA A 52 -3.18 6.34 -2.77
N GLN A 53 -2.31 5.46 -2.26
CA GLN A 53 -1.03 5.13 -2.91
C GLN A 53 -1.25 4.46 -4.28
N ASN A 54 -2.21 3.56 -4.38
CA ASN A 54 -2.58 2.98 -5.67
C ASN A 54 -3.08 4.04 -6.65
N ARG A 55 -3.95 4.95 -6.21
CA ARG A 55 -4.47 6.02 -7.07
C ARG A 55 -3.35 6.96 -7.51
N ARG A 56 -2.44 7.34 -6.60
CA ARG A 56 -1.29 8.17 -6.94
C ARG A 56 -0.42 7.52 -8.01
N TYR A 57 -0.22 6.23 -7.95
CA TYR A 57 0.62 5.51 -8.90
C TYR A 57 -0.09 5.23 -10.23
N TRP A 58 -1.35 4.72 -10.20
CA TRP A 58 -2.09 4.28 -11.37
C TRP A 58 -3.10 5.32 -11.90
N GLY A 59 -4.03 5.73 -11.09
CA GLY A 59 -5.26 6.42 -11.49
C GLY A 59 -5.10 7.91 -11.81
N GLY A 60 -4.55 8.25 -12.96
CA GLY A 60 -4.21 9.63 -13.33
C GLY A 60 -2.94 10.15 -12.65
N GLY A 61 -2.25 9.28 -11.92
CA GLY A 61 -1.02 9.58 -11.19
C GLY A 61 0.24 9.38 -12.03
N VAL A 62 1.27 8.80 -11.39
CA VAL A 62 2.62 8.70 -11.97
C VAL A 62 2.64 7.99 -13.32
N LEU A 63 2.08 6.78 -13.41
CA LEU A 63 2.12 6.00 -14.65
C LEU A 63 1.33 6.62 -15.79
N ALA A 64 0.16 7.19 -15.50
CA ALA A 64 -0.65 7.84 -16.51
C ALA A 64 0.07 9.06 -17.12
N GLN A 65 0.75 9.86 -16.29
CA GLN A 65 1.53 11.01 -16.77
C GLN A 65 2.75 10.59 -17.56
N ILE A 66 3.43 9.50 -17.18
CA ILE A 66 4.53 8.92 -17.95
C ILE A 66 4.02 8.43 -19.31
N ALA A 67 2.95 7.65 -19.35
CA ALA A 67 2.37 7.12 -20.58
C ALA A 67 1.94 8.24 -21.55
N HIS A 68 1.45 9.37 -21.00
CA HIS A 68 1.06 10.52 -21.80
C HIS A 68 2.24 11.28 -22.39
N GLN A 69 3.32 11.47 -21.64
CA GLN A 69 4.43 12.35 -21.98
C GLN A 69 5.63 11.64 -22.60
N ALA A 70 5.98 10.45 -22.08
CA ALA A 70 7.20 9.76 -22.47
C ALA A 70 7.12 9.21 -23.91
N VAL A 71 8.16 9.50 -24.69
CA VAL A 71 8.33 8.98 -26.05
C VAL A 71 9.69 8.32 -26.17
N VAL A 72 9.72 7.03 -26.52
CA VAL A 72 10.95 6.27 -26.72
C VAL A 72 10.93 5.70 -28.14
N ASN A 73 11.99 5.96 -28.91
CA ASN A 73 12.11 5.55 -30.31
C ASN A 73 10.87 5.97 -31.15
N SER A 74 10.42 7.21 -30.97
CA SER A 74 9.23 7.78 -31.63
C SER A 74 7.91 7.06 -31.32
N ARG A 75 7.83 6.27 -30.24
CA ARG A 75 6.64 5.52 -29.81
C ARG A 75 6.25 5.87 -28.39
N LYS A 76 4.95 5.90 -28.14
CA LYS A 76 4.38 5.96 -26.80
C LYS A 76 3.97 4.56 -26.35
N PHE A 77 4.07 4.32 -25.06
CA PHE A 77 3.69 3.07 -24.43
C PHE A 77 2.64 3.34 -23.36
N ASP A 78 1.76 2.36 -23.11
CA ASP A 78 0.73 2.47 -22.11
C ASP A 78 1.30 2.32 -20.67
N ALA A 79 0.45 2.60 -19.69
CA ALA A 79 0.83 2.57 -18.29
C ALA A 79 1.24 1.16 -17.82
N GLU A 80 0.66 0.10 -18.40
CA GLU A 80 0.96 -1.29 -18.03
C GLU A 80 2.34 -1.70 -18.52
N MET A 81 2.71 -1.30 -19.75
CA MET A 81 4.05 -1.53 -20.29
C MET A 81 5.11 -0.80 -19.48
N TRP A 82 4.86 0.46 -19.10
CA TRP A 82 5.74 1.20 -18.22
C TRP A 82 5.86 0.55 -16.83
N HIS A 83 4.75 0.08 -16.28
CA HIS A 83 4.77 -0.63 -15.01
C HIS A 83 5.63 -1.89 -15.08
N GLU A 84 5.48 -2.69 -16.12
CA GLU A 84 6.29 -3.89 -16.32
C GLU A 84 7.79 -3.55 -16.43
N GLN A 85 8.12 -2.51 -17.19
CA GLN A 85 9.50 -2.01 -17.32
C GLN A 85 10.08 -1.62 -15.96
N PHE A 86 9.33 -0.87 -15.16
CA PHE A 86 9.79 -0.41 -13.85
C PHE A 86 9.88 -1.52 -12.82
N LYS A 87 9.00 -2.51 -12.88
CA LYS A 87 9.12 -3.70 -12.04
C LYS A 87 10.44 -4.42 -12.29
N ARG A 88 10.77 -4.63 -13.56
CA ARG A 88 12.04 -5.27 -13.94
C ARG A 88 13.24 -4.47 -13.48
N ALA A 89 13.19 -3.15 -13.61
CA ALA A 89 14.30 -2.26 -13.26
C ALA A 89 14.51 -2.10 -11.75
N PHE A 90 13.44 -1.99 -10.97
CA PHE A 90 13.52 -1.53 -9.58
C PHE A 90 13.05 -2.53 -8.53
N ILE A 91 12.29 -3.55 -8.90
CA ILE A 91 11.85 -4.60 -7.96
C ILE A 91 12.67 -5.87 -8.18
N GLY A 92 12.92 -6.21 -9.44
CA GLY A 92 13.62 -7.41 -9.85
C GLY A 92 12.79 -8.27 -10.78
N VAL A 93 13.34 -9.38 -11.20
CA VAL A 93 12.80 -10.25 -12.23
C VAL A 93 12.57 -11.68 -11.73
N ILE A 94 11.66 -12.38 -12.42
CA ILE A 94 11.41 -13.81 -12.28
C ILE A 94 11.56 -14.41 -13.68
N GLU A 95 12.34 -15.47 -13.80
CA GLU A 95 12.45 -16.26 -15.02
C GLU A 95 11.31 -17.28 -15.11
N LEU A 96 10.65 -17.31 -16.25
CA LEU A 96 9.59 -18.28 -16.56
C LEU A 96 10.17 -19.59 -17.10
N PRO A 97 9.43 -20.71 -17.05
CA PRO A 97 9.90 -22.01 -17.56
C PRO A 97 10.31 -22.02 -19.03
N ASN A 98 9.80 -21.08 -19.83
CA ASN A 98 10.16 -20.90 -21.24
C ASN A 98 11.40 -20.00 -21.46
N GLY A 99 12.04 -19.54 -20.37
CA GLY A 99 13.18 -18.63 -20.42
C GLY A 99 12.84 -17.14 -20.50
N ASP A 100 11.55 -16.79 -20.64
CA ASP A 100 11.13 -15.39 -20.59
C ASP A 100 11.27 -14.80 -19.18
N VAL A 101 11.43 -13.50 -19.11
CA VAL A 101 11.65 -12.78 -17.85
C VAL A 101 10.51 -11.78 -17.62
N ILE A 102 9.91 -11.85 -16.45
CA ILE A 102 8.89 -10.88 -16.01
C ILE A 102 9.32 -10.15 -14.74
N GLY A 103 8.79 -8.96 -14.52
CA GLY A 103 9.02 -8.23 -13.27
C GLY A 103 8.31 -8.88 -12.09
N LYS A 104 8.96 -8.91 -10.93
CA LYS A 104 8.33 -9.36 -9.68
C LYS A 104 7.10 -8.52 -9.38
N SER A 105 6.12 -9.12 -8.68
CA SER A 105 4.88 -8.44 -8.34
C SER A 105 5.12 -7.23 -7.42
N SER A 106 4.57 -6.08 -7.79
CA SER A 106 4.57 -4.91 -6.91
C SER A 106 3.58 -5.05 -5.75
N THR A 107 2.68 -6.04 -5.77
CA THR A 107 1.73 -6.30 -4.70
C THR A 107 2.38 -6.91 -3.46
N ASP A 108 3.56 -7.48 -3.61
CA ASP A 108 4.31 -8.11 -2.53
C ASP A 108 5.13 -7.10 -1.72
N LEU A 109 5.25 -5.88 -2.22
CA LEU A 109 5.94 -4.79 -1.54
C LEU A 109 5.14 -4.31 -0.32
N SER A 110 5.85 -4.05 0.78
CA SER A 110 5.30 -3.29 1.90
C SER A 110 4.97 -1.87 1.49
N THR A 111 4.21 -1.14 2.31
CA THR A 111 3.91 0.28 2.07
C THR A 111 5.16 1.12 1.87
N LYS A 112 6.20 0.90 2.68
CA LYS A 112 7.48 1.62 2.59
C LYS A 112 8.20 1.30 1.28
N GLU A 113 8.39 0.01 0.98
CA GLU A 113 9.03 -0.44 -0.26
C GLU A 113 8.30 0.05 -1.51
N PHE A 114 6.97 0.13 -1.45
CA PHE A 114 6.19 0.68 -2.55
C PHE A 114 6.38 2.19 -2.71
N CYS A 115 6.50 2.97 -1.63
CA CYS A 115 6.86 4.38 -1.72
C CYS A 115 8.24 4.58 -2.33
N GLU A 116 9.24 3.82 -1.86
CA GLU A 116 10.60 3.85 -2.42
C GLU A 116 10.64 3.46 -3.91
N PHE A 117 9.82 2.48 -4.29
CA PHE A 117 9.64 2.12 -5.71
C PHE A 117 9.05 3.27 -6.52
N CYS A 118 7.99 3.93 -6.03
CA CYS A 118 7.40 5.09 -6.69
C CYS A 118 8.39 6.25 -6.82
N ASP A 119 9.18 6.53 -5.78
CA ASP A 119 10.20 7.58 -5.80
C ASP A 119 11.27 7.32 -6.89
N LYS A 120 11.69 6.05 -7.02
CA LYS A 120 12.63 5.65 -8.09
C LYS A 120 12.02 5.81 -9.48
N VAL A 121 10.75 5.44 -9.65
CA VAL A 121 10.03 5.60 -10.92
C VAL A 121 9.90 7.08 -11.29
N GLU A 122 9.50 7.92 -10.34
CA GLU A 122 9.37 9.36 -10.56
C GLU A 122 10.72 10.02 -10.92
N ALA A 123 11.78 9.68 -10.16
CA ALA A 123 13.12 10.18 -10.43
C ALA A 123 13.60 9.77 -11.83
N TYR A 124 13.46 8.50 -12.18
CA TYR A 124 13.84 8.00 -13.51
C TYR A 124 13.05 8.68 -14.62
N ALA A 125 11.74 8.81 -14.47
CA ALA A 125 10.90 9.43 -15.48
C ALA A 125 11.22 10.92 -15.68
N ALA A 126 11.55 11.63 -14.61
CA ALA A 126 11.95 13.03 -14.69
C ALA A 126 13.32 13.21 -15.36
N THR A 127 14.31 12.37 -15.02
CA THR A 127 15.68 12.52 -15.50
C THR A 127 15.91 11.90 -16.88
N GLU A 128 15.41 10.69 -17.11
CA GLU A 128 15.68 9.93 -18.33
C GLU A 128 14.62 10.10 -19.42
N LEU A 129 13.35 10.33 -19.02
CA LEU A 129 12.24 10.44 -19.96
C LEU A 129 11.74 11.89 -20.12
N GLY A 130 12.26 12.85 -19.36
CA GLY A 130 11.88 14.26 -19.42
C GLY A 130 10.43 14.53 -19.00
N VAL A 131 9.85 13.66 -18.18
CA VAL A 131 8.47 13.78 -17.69
C VAL A 131 8.39 14.86 -16.61
N THR A 132 7.42 15.74 -16.71
CA THR A 132 7.08 16.71 -15.65
C THR A 132 5.79 16.27 -14.98
N PHE A 133 5.84 16.05 -13.67
CA PHE A 133 4.68 15.63 -12.90
C PHE A 133 3.87 16.82 -12.39
N TYR A 134 2.56 16.75 -12.53
CA TYR A 134 1.60 17.75 -12.06
C TYR A 134 0.58 17.11 -11.12
N ASP A 135 0.19 17.83 -10.09
CA ASP A 135 -0.90 17.46 -9.16
C ASP A 135 -0.82 16.04 -8.58
N LEU A 136 0.39 15.52 -8.41
CA LEU A 136 0.56 14.26 -7.69
C LEU A 136 0.18 14.46 -6.23
N ALA A 137 -0.78 13.66 -5.75
CA ALA A 137 -1.06 13.60 -4.33
C ALA A 137 0.23 13.26 -3.55
N PRO A 138 0.50 13.92 -2.41
CA PRO A 138 1.69 13.64 -1.63
C PRO A 138 1.76 12.15 -1.25
N HIS A 139 2.97 11.61 -1.15
CA HIS A 139 3.16 10.30 -0.55
C HIS A 139 2.60 10.34 0.87
N HIS A 140 1.51 9.68 1.11
CA HIS A 140 1.03 9.42 2.45
C HIS A 140 1.94 8.38 3.12
N GLN A 141 3.15 8.80 3.50
CA GLN A 141 3.83 8.21 4.62
C GLN A 141 3.10 8.73 5.86
N ASP A 142 2.32 7.86 6.51
CA ASP A 142 1.84 8.04 7.87
C ASP A 142 0.93 9.24 8.22
N THR A 143 -0.07 9.57 7.39
CA THR A 143 -1.09 10.53 7.84
C THR A 143 -2.05 9.94 8.88
N GLU A 144 -2.06 8.63 9.12
CA GLU A 144 -2.84 8.07 10.23
C GLU A 144 -2.12 8.15 11.59
N ALA A 145 -0.79 8.27 11.61
CA ALA A 145 -0.04 8.48 12.85
C ALA A 145 -0.12 9.93 13.37
N ARG A 146 -0.63 10.85 12.56
CA ARG A 146 -0.81 12.28 12.90
C ARG A 146 -2.26 12.75 12.89
N ARG A 147 -3.21 11.92 13.29
CA ARG A 147 -4.47 12.49 13.76
C ARG A 147 -4.21 13.13 15.12
N PRO A 148 -4.18 14.47 15.21
CA PRO A 148 -4.00 15.11 16.51
C PRO A 148 -5.17 14.68 17.40
N ALA A 149 -4.87 14.41 18.66
CA ALA A 149 -5.81 14.07 19.73
C ALA A 149 -6.89 15.14 19.99
N ARG A 150 -7.03 16.11 19.12
CA ARG A 150 -7.86 17.32 19.25
C ARG A 150 -9.36 17.14 19.00
N LYS A 151 -9.80 15.93 18.63
CA LYS A 151 -11.24 15.69 18.36
C LYS A 151 -11.95 14.93 19.48
N ARG A 152 -11.24 14.49 20.51
CA ARG A 152 -11.85 13.83 21.67
C ARG A 152 -12.29 14.77 22.80
N GLU A 153 -11.80 16.01 22.80
CA GLU A 153 -12.17 17.00 23.83
C GLU A 153 -13.41 17.83 23.48
N MET A 154 -13.92 17.76 22.26
CA MET A 154 -15.14 18.49 21.87
C MET A 154 -16.43 17.67 21.96
N GLU A 155 -16.37 16.36 22.25
CA GLU A 155 -17.56 15.53 22.47
C GLU A 155 -17.81 15.21 23.95
N ALA A 156 -17.02 15.74 24.88
CA ALA A 156 -17.13 15.53 26.32
C ALA A 156 -17.45 16.81 27.10
N ALA A 157 -17.96 17.88 26.43
CA ALA A 157 -18.43 19.08 27.05
C ALA A 157 -19.91 19.32 26.78
#